data_3edddc2b96bdb14d95699c3c7bcc284f
#
_entry.id   3edddc2b96bdb14d95699c3c7bcc284f
#
_cell.length_a   1.000
_cell.length_b   1.000
_cell.length_c   1.000
_cell.angle_alpha   90.00
_cell.angle_beta   90.00
_cell.angle_gamma   90.00
#
_symmetry.space_group_name_H-M   'P 1'
#
loop_
_entity.id
_entity.type
_entity.pdbx_description
1 polymer ?
#
loop_
_entity_poly.entity_id
_entity_poly.type
_entity_poly.pdbx_seq_one_letter_code
_entity_poly.pdbx_strand_id
1 'polypeptide(L)'
;MGNCIRTEMWKAFHNKMMRSALLIGFILVIADLVQTAITVSDLGASYAHSPGGYDGCSLFVNWIGVNGVTVGAVVFYAVWPFLAAMPYGWSLYEDNRSHMTNNILTRVPYSQYLTAKMAAVFVSGGIAIALPVTTDLFASAMVCPACIPRVALPITGFCSGTAFLAKLYYTHPWLHAIIWCVIEFFWGGVAASLCIIVGHKVKHRFFVTATPLL
;
A
#
# COMPACT_ATOMS: atom_id res chain seq x y z
N MET A 1 -1.61 -29.59 0.51
CA MET A 1 -1.71 -28.17 0.88
C MET A 1 -0.80 -27.28 0.03
N GLY A 2 0.50 -27.56 -0.09
CA GLY A 2 1.46 -26.72 -0.84
C GLY A 2 1.09 -26.47 -2.31
N ASN A 3 0.63 -27.49 -3.04
CA ASN A 3 0.25 -27.32 -4.44
C ASN A 3 -0.98 -26.41 -4.63
N CYS A 4 -1.95 -26.44 -3.69
CA CYS A 4 -3.12 -25.58 -3.74
C CYS A 4 -2.74 -24.11 -3.53
N ILE A 5 -1.90 -23.82 -2.51
CA ILE A 5 -1.39 -22.46 -2.25
C ILE A 5 -0.61 -21.94 -3.47
N ARG A 6 0.29 -22.75 -4.01
CA ARG A 6 1.09 -22.37 -5.19
C ARG A 6 0.22 -22.02 -6.39
N THR A 7 -0.84 -22.78 -6.64
CA THR A 7 -1.76 -22.53 -7.76
C THR A 7 -2.55 -21.24 -7.56
N GLU A 8 -3.09 -21.00 -6.35
CA GLU A 8 -3.85 -19.78 -6.04
C GLU A 8 -2.94 -18.54 -6.07
N MET A 9 -1.71 -18.62 -5.55
CA MET A 9 -0.71 -17.56 -5.65
C MET A 9 -0.36 -17.25 -7.10
N TRP A 10 -0.12 -18.27 -7.93
CA TRP A 10 0.17 -18.07 -9.35
C TRP A 10 -0.96 -17.33 -10.07
N LYS A 11 -2.22 -17.73 -9.81
CA LYS A 11 -3.41 -17.05 -10.36
C LYS A 11 -3.50 -15.59 -9.91
N ALA A 12 -3.23 -15.32 -8.63
CA ALA A 12 -3.27 -13.96 -8.08
C ALA A 12 -2.29 -13.02 -8.76
N PHE A 13 -1.03 -13.48 -8.99
CA PHE A 13 0.01 -12.64 -9.59
C PHE A 13 -0.07 -12.54 -11.12
N HIS A 14 -0.60 -13.55 -11.81
CA HIS A 14 -0.73 -13.53 -13.28
C HIS A 14 -2.05 -12.94 -13.77
N ASN A 15 -2.85 -12.38 -12.88
CA ASN A 15 -4.12 -11.75 -13.23
C ASN A 15 -3.91 -10.35 -13.81
N LYS A 16 -4.76 -9.97 -14.79
CA LYS A 16 -4.79 -8.62 -15.37
C LYS A 16 -5.13 -7.55 -14.30
N MET A 17 -5.95 -7.91 -13.30
CA MET A 17 -6.34 -7.00 -12.22
C MET A 17 -5.17 -6.64 -11.29
N MET A 18 -4.22 -7.56 -11.06
CA MET A 18 -2.98 -7.26 -10.33
C MET A 18 -2.15 -6.19 -11.07
N ARG A 19 -2.01 -6.36 -12.40
CA ARG A 19 -1.27 -5.40 -13.22
C ARG A 19 -1.93 -4.02 -13.22
N SER A 20 -3.26 -3.96 -13.34
CA SER A 20 -3.98 -2.68 -13.29
C SER A 20 -3.92 -2.02 -11.91
N ALA A 21 -3.99 -2.78 -10.81
CA ALA A 21 -3.83 -2.22 -9.48
C ALA A 21 -2.42 -1.61 -9.28
N LEU A 22 -1.38 -2.33 -9.69
CA LEU A 22 -0.01 -1.83 -9.65
C LEU A 22 0.18 -0.61 -10.56
N LEU A 23 -0.37 -0.62 -11.79
CA LEU A 23 -0.31 0.52 -12.70
C LEU A 23 -0.92 1.78 -12.07
N ILE A 24 -2.10 1.67 -11.48
CA ILE A 24 -2.75 2.80 -10.80
C ILE A 24 -1.88 3.27 -9.62
N GLY A 25 -1.38 2.35 -8.79
CA GLY A 25 -0.50 2.67 -7.67
C GLY A 25 0.76 3.42 -8.13
N PHE A 26 1.43 2.97 -9.19
CA PHE A 26 2.62 3.64 -9.73
C PHE A 26 2.32 5.01 -10.36
N ILE A 27 1.16 5.17 -11.02
CA ILE A 27 0.75 6.49 -11.54
C ILE A 27 0.59 7.49 -10.40
N LEU A 28 -0.01 7.07 -9.29
CA LEU A 28 -0.18 7.92 -8.11
C LEU A 28 1.17 8.26 -7.44
N VAL A 29 2.08 7.29 -7.37
CA VAL A 29 3.47 7.51 -6.90
C VAL A 29 4.22 8.51 -7.78
N ILE A 30 4.10 8.39 -9.10
CA ILE A 30 4.71 9.35 -10.04
C ILE A 30 4.14 10.75 -9.85
N ALA A 31 2.81 10.87 -9.66
CA ALA A 31 2.17 12.15 -9.40
C ALA A 31 2.66 12.77 -8.08
N ASP A 32 2.82 11.95 -7.04
CA ASP A 32 3.38 12.36 -5.75
C ASP A 32 4.83 12.85 -5.89
N LEU A 33 5.65 12.07 -6.57
CA LEU A 33 7.06 12.38 -6.78
C LEU A 33 7.26 13.69 -7.57
N VAL A 34 6.47 13.92 -8.61
CA VAL A 34 6.52 15.16 -9.39
C VAL A 34 6.14 16.37 -8.52
N GLN A 35 5.07 16.25 -7.73
CA GLN A 35 4.65 17.32 -6.83
C GLN A 35 5.70 17.58 -5.75
N THR A 36 6.28 16.54 -5.17
CA THR A 36 7.37 16.61 -4.20
C THR A 36 8.59 17.29 -4.80
N ALA A 37 9.00 16.92 -6.02
CA ALA A 37 10.14 17.54 -6.69
C ALA A 37 9.95 19.06 -6.91
N ILE A 38 8.74 19.49 -7.31
CA ILE A 38 8.40 20.90 -7.46
C ILE A 38 8.47 21.61 -6.09
N THR A 39 7.82 21.04 -5.07
CA THR A 39 7.81 21.61 -3.72
C THR A 39 9.22 21.74 -3.14
N VAL A 40 10.05 20.72 -3.30
CA VAL A 40 11.44 20.72 -2.80
C VAL A 40 12.30 21.73 -3.55
N SER A 41 12.10 21.92 -4.86
CA SER A 41 12.82 22.95 -5.62
C SER A 41 12.47 24.36 -5.15
N ASP A 42 11.19 24.63 -4.91
CA ASP A 42 10.71 25.94 -4.47
C ASP A 42 11.15 26.24 -3.02
N LEU A 43 11.01 25.28 -2.11
CA LEU A 43 11.48 25.40 -0.73
C LEU A 43 13.00 25.47 -0.64
N GLY A 44 13.72 24.67 -1.42
CA GLY A 44 15.20 24.69 -1.46
C GLY A 44 15.74 26.05 -1.86
N ALA A 45 15.13 26.70 -2.85
CA ALA A 45 15.48 28.05 -3.25
C ALA A 45 15.21 29.09 -2.15
N SER A 46 14.11 28.91 -1.40
CA SER A 46 13.71 29.86 -0.33
C SER A 46 14.51 29.67 0.96
N TYR A 47 14.90 28.46 1.31
CA TYR A 47 15.55 28.14 2.60
C TYR A 47 17.04 27.86 2.51
N ALA A 48 17.65 27.92 1.33
CA ALA A 48 19.10 27.68 1.14
C ALA A 48 20.00 28.52 2.04
N HIS A 49 19.52 29.66 2.52
CA HIS A 49 20.26 30.62 3.36
C HIS A 49 19.86 30.59 4.84
N SER A 50 18.94 29.71 5.26
CA SER A 50 18.45 29.63 6.64
C SER A 50 19.12 28.48 7.41
N PRO A 51 19.56 28.68 8.67
CA PRO A 51 20.07 27.60 9.50
C PRO A 51 18.98 26.53 9.68
N GLY A 52 19.22 25.32 9.19
CA GLY A 52 18.22 24.23 9.21
C GLY A 52 17.24 24.21 8.03
N GLY A 53 17.48 25.02 6.98
CA GLY A 53 16.58 25.18 5.85
C GLY A 53 16.31 23.94 5.01
N TYR A 54 17.14 22.91 5.10
CA TYR A 54 16.95 21.64 4.36
C TYR A 54 16.07 20.62 5.09
N ASP A 55 15.67 20.86 6.33
CA ASP A 55 14.91 19.87 7.10
C ASP A 55 13.50 19.63 6.52
N GLY A 56 12.87 20.65 5.94
CA GLY A 56 11.61 20.54 5.22
C GLY A 56 11.70 19.80 3.87
N CYS A 57 12.90 19.70 3.32
CA CYS A 57 13.18 18.98 2.08
C CYS A 57 13.68 17.55 2.31
N SER A 58 13.63 17.05 3.57
CA SER A 58 14.10 15.69 3.88
C SER A 58 13.22 14.63 3.23
N LEU A 59 13.86 13.56 2.75
CA LEU A 59 13.21 12.34 2.29
C LEU A 59 12.14 11.86 3.26
N PHE A 60 12.46 11.79 4.56
CA PHE A 60 11.58 11.21 5.58
C PHE A 60 10.34 12.05 5.89
N VAL A 61 10.25 13.25 5.34
CA VAL A 61 9.08 14.13 5.45
C VAL A 61 8.22 14.07 4.19
N ASN A 62 8.84 13.85 3.02
CA ASN A 62 8.20 14.08 1.72
C ASN A 62 7.84 12.80 0.94
N TRP A 63 8.07 11.63 1.48
CA TRP A 63 7.63 10.40 0.82
C TRP A 63 6.17 10.05 1.18
N ILE A 64 5.48 9.32 0.33
CA ILE A 64 4.03 9.05 0.41
C ILE A 64 3.60 8.41 1.74
N GLY A 65 4.44 7.62 2.39
CA GLY A 65 4.13 6.95 3.65
C GLY A 65 4.02 7.88 4.86
N VAL A 66 4.48 9.12 4.75
CA VAL A 66 4.43 10.14 5.82
C VAL A 66 3.75 11.42 5.33
N ASN A 67 3.91 11.76 4.06
CA ASN A 67 3.37 12.96 3.47
C ASN A 67 1.87 12.81 3.15
N GLY A 68 1.01 13.47 3.93
CA GLY A 68 -0.43 13.51 3.69
C GLY A 68 -0.93 14.77 2.98
N VAL A 69 -0.03 15.60 2.42
CA VAL A 69 -0.39 16.90 1.83
C VAL A 69 -0.42 16.87 0.31
N THR A 70 0.44 16.08 -0.31
CA THR A 70 0.48 15.95 -1.77
C THR A 70 -0.80 15.32 -2.29
N VAL A 71 -1.27 15.76 -3.46
CA VAL A 71 -2.46 15.22 -4.11
C VAL A 71 -2.27 13.72 -4.40
N GLY A 72 -1.06 13.31 -4.81
CA GLY A 72 -0.71 11.91 -5.03
C GLY A 72 -0.94 11.04 -3.80
N ALA A 73 -0.41 11.46 -2.64
CA ALA A 73 -0.59 10.77 -1.37
C ALA A 73 -2.06 10.72 -0.92
N VAL A 74 -2.75 11.87 -0.95
CA VAL A 74 -4.17 11.94 -0.54
C VAL A 74 -5.04 11.01 -1.38
N VAL A 75 -4.88 11.02 -2.70
CA VAL A 75 -5.64 10.14 -3.60
C VAL A 75 -5.24 8.68 -3.38
N PHE A 76 -3.95 8.38 -3.20
CA PHE A 76 -3.49 7.03 -2.92
C PHE A 76 -4.17 6.46 -1.67
N TYR A 77 -4.14 7.19 -0.55
CA TYR A 77 -4.78 6.75 0.70
C TYR A 77 -6.31 6.76 0.66
N ALA A 78 -6.93 7.55 -0.21
CA ALA A 78 -8.37 7.47 -0.43
C ALA A 78 -8.79 6.19 -1.19
N VAL A 79 -7.95 5.71 -2.10
CA VAL A 79 -8.27 4.59 -3.00
C VAL A 79 -7.59 3.28 -2.56
N TRP A 80 -6.62 3.32 -1.63
CA TRP A 80 -5.80 2.15 -1.27
C TRP A 80 -6.61 0.91 -0.84
N PRO A 81 -7.78 1.00 -0.12
CA PRO A 81 -8.51 -0.21 0.25
C PRO A 81 -9.08 -0.92 -0.99
N PHE A 82 -9.50 -0.13 -1.98
CA PHE A 82 -9.95 -0.66 -3.27
C PHE A 82 -8.79 -1.27 -4.07
N LEU A 83 -7.63 -0.59 -4.09
CA LEU A 83 -6.42 -1.10 -4.74
C LEU A 83 -5.95 -2.42 -4.12
N ALA A 84 -6.04 -2.55 -2.80
CA ALA A 84 -5.70 -3.78 -2.08
C ALA A 84 -6.62 -4.96 -2.46
N ALA A 85 -7.92 -4.70 -2.63
CA ALA A 85 -8.92 -5.72 -2.97
C ALA A 85 -8.89 -6.11 -4.45
N MET A 86 -8.46 -5.21 -5.33
CA MET A 86 -8.54 -5.34 -6.79
C MET A 86 -7.80 -6.57 -7.35
N PRO A 87 -6.59 -6.96 -6.88
CA PRO A 87 -5.83 -8.07 -7.43
C PRO A 87 -6.57 -9.39 -7.43
N TYR A 88 -7.07 -9.80 -6.26
CA TYR A 88 -7.64 -11.14 -6.11
C TYR A 88 -8.82 -11.23 -5.11
N GLY A 89 -9.27 -10.12 -4.52
CA GLY A 89 -10.35 -10.09 -3.53
C GLY A 89 -11.69 -10.65 -4.04
N TRP A 90 -11.97 -10.52 -5.32
CA TRP A 90 -13.18 -11.02 -5.98
C TRP A 90 -13.14 -12.51 -6.35
N SER A 91 -12.02 -13.18 -6.18
CA SER A 91 -11.77 -14.54 -6.72
C SER A 91 -12.70 -15.61 -6.15
N LEU A 92 -13.05 -15.53 -4.86
CA LEU A 92 -13.99 -16.47 -4.25
C LEU A 92 -15.40 -16.32 -4.81
N TYR A 93 -15.83 -15.10 -5.06
CA TYR A 93 -17.12 -14.82 -5.69
C TYR A 93 -17.20 -15.45 -7.09
N GLU A 94 -16.15 -15.30 -7.90
CA GLU A 94 -16.08 -15.84 -9.26
C GLU A 94 -16.08 -17.39 -9.27
N ASP A 95 -15.30 -18.02 -8.38
CA ASP A 95 -15.26 -19.47 -8.26
C ASP A 95 -16.61 -20.06 -7.81
N ASN A 96 -17.33 -19.36 -6.94
CA ASN A 96 -18.68 -19.77 -6.53
C ASN A 96 -19.69 -19.60 -7.68
N ARG A 97 -19.61 -18.49 -8.42
CA ARG A 97 -20.51 -18.20 -9.54
C ARG A 97 -20.31 -19.16 -10.72
N SER A 98 -19.08 -19.54 -10.99
CA SER A 98 -18.73 -20.48 -12.06
C SER A 98 -18.90 -21.95 -11.67
N HIS A 99 -19.38 -22.26 -10.46
CA HIS A 99 -19.45 -23.60 -9.89
C HIS A 99 -18.10 -24.34 -9.83
N MET A 100 -17.00 -23.61 -10.00
CA MET A 100 -15.65 -24.18 -9.95
C MET A 100 -15.31 -24.68 -8.53
N THR A 101 -15.84 -24.04 -7.52
CA THR A 101 -15.70 -24.44 -6.11
C THR A 101 -16.13 -25.91 -5.92
N ASN A 102 -17.26 -26.33 -6.50
CA ASN A 102 -17.77 -27.70 -6.37
C ASN A 102 -16.78 -28.73 -6.97
N ASN A 103 -16.18 -28.41 -8.13
CA ASN A 103 -15.21 -29.28 -8.78
C ASN A 103 -13.87 -29.39 -8.01
N ILE A 104 -13.49 -28.33 -7.31
CA ILE A 104 -12.28 -28.33 -6.47
C ILE A 104 -12.52 -29.13 -5.19
N LEU A 105 -13.70 -29.00 -4.58
CA LEU A 105 -14.05 -29.66 -3.33
C LEU A 105 -14.15 -31.20 -3.44
N THR A 106 -14.27 -31.74 -4.65
CA THR A 106 -14.17 -33.21 -4.86
C THR A 106 -12.74 -33.75 -4.66
N ARG A 107 -11.74 -32.89 -4.71
CA ARG A 107 -10.31 -33.26 -4.66
C ARG A 107 -9.57 -32.71 -3.45
N VAL A 108 -10.04 -31.60 -2.88
CA VAL A 108 -9.39 -30.89 -1.77
C VAL A 108 -10.41 -30.52 -0.71
N PRO A 109 -10.13 -30.74 0.59
CA PRO A 109 -11.04 -30.32 1.66
C PRO A 109 -11.24 -28.80 1.66
N TYR A 110 -12.46 -28.36 1.96
CA TYR A 110 -12.87 -26.95 1.93
C TYR A 110 -11.94 -26.03 2.74
N SER A 111 -11.51 -26.49 3.91
CA SER A 111 -10.60 -25.70 4.77
C SER A 111 -9.25 -25.40 4.08
N GLN A 112 -8.68 -26.39 3.40
CA GLN A 112 -7.41 -26.19 2.69
C GLN A 112 -7.55 -25.27 1.47
N TYR A 113 -8.67 -25.37 0.75
CA TYR A 113 -8.98 -24.47 -0.35
C TYR A 113 -9.14 -23.02 0.14
N LEU A 114 -9.95 -22.83 1.21
CA LEU A 114 -10.21 -21.50 1.75
C LEU A 114 -8.94 -20.84 2.32
N THR A 115 -8.13 -21.58 3.08
CA THR A 115 -6.85 -21.06 3.62
C THR A 115 -5.87 -20.71 2.52
N ALA A 116 -5.77 -21.53 1.47
CA ALA A 116 -4.92 -21.23 0.32
C ALA A 116 -5.37 -19.94 -0.41
N LYS A 117 -6.67 -19.76 -0.57
CA LYS A 117 -7.27 -18.58 -1.19
C LYS A 117 -7.08 -17.34 -0.34
N MET A 118 -7.32 -17.43 0.98
CA MET A 118 -7.07 -16.31 1.90
C MET A 118 -5.60 -15.88 1.89
N ALA A 119 -4.65 -16.83 1.92
CA ALA A 119 -3.24 -16.51 1.82
C ALA A 119 -2.89 -15.81 0.50
N ALA A 120 -3.44 -16.26 -0.63
CA ALA A 120 -3.21 -15.66 -1.93
C ALA A 120 -3.78 -14.22 -2.01
N VAL A 121 -4.97 -13.98 -1.48
CA VAL A 121 -5.60 -12.66 -1.42
C VAL A 121 -4.82 -11.73 -0.49
N PHE A 122 -4.43 -12.21 0.70
CA PHE A 122 -3.65 -11.43 1.66
C PHE A 122 -2.32 -10.97 1.06
N VAL A 123 -1.55 -11.89 0.49
CA VAL A 123 -0.22 -11.56 -0.07
C VAL A 123 -0.34 -10.67 -1.31
N SER A 124 -1.29 -10.94 -2.22
CA SER A 124 -1.46 -10.12 -3.41
C SER A 124 -1.97 -8.71 -3.09
N GLY A 125 -2.89 -8.57 -2.13
CA GLY A 125 -3.38 -7.27 -1.67
C GLY A 125 -2.30 -6.48 -0.93
N GLY A 126 -1.55 -7.14 -0.05
CA GLY A 126 -0.41 -6.52 0.65
C GLY A 126 0.66 -6.01 -0.31
N ILE A 127 1.04 -6.81 -1.33
CA ILE A 127 2.03 -6.40 -2.34
C ILE A 127 1.50 -5.25 -3.22
N ALA A 128 0.21 -5.26 -3.57
CA ALA A 128 -0.38 -4.20 -4.37
C ALA A 128 -0.28 -2.81 -3.72
N ILE A 129 -0.22 -2.74 -2.39
CA ILE A 129 -0.04 -1.50 -1.63
C ILE A 129 1.43 -1.26 -1.28
N ALA A 130 2.10 -2.24 -0.69
CA ALA A 130 3.47 -2.05 -0.21
C ALA A 130 4.47 -1.79 -1.34
N LEU A 131 4.27 -2.34 -2.54
CA LEU A 131 5.22 -2.19 -3.63
C LEU A 131 5.24 -0.76 -4.20
N PRO A 132 4.12 -0.07 -4.48
CA PRO A 132 4.12 1.35 -4.81
C PRO A 132 4.74 2.23 -3.70
N VAL A 133 4.38 2.01 -2.43
CA VAL A 133 4.89 2.79 -1.30
C VAL A 133 6.40 2.62 -1.13
N THR A 134 6.93 1.40 -1.28
CA THR A 134 8.38 1.16 -1.23
C THR A 134 9.11 1.78 -2.42
N THR A 135 8.53 1.72 -3.62
CA THR A 135 9.13 2.38 -4.78
C THR A 135 9.14 3.89 -4.64
N ASP A 136 8.11 4.48 -4.05
CA ASP A 136 8.09 5.91 -3.75
C ASP A 136 9.20 6.30 -2.78
N LEU A 137 9.41 5.53 -1.71
CA LEU A 137 10.50 5.77 -0.76
C LEU A 137 11.86 5.83 -1.47
N PHE A 138 12.15 4.91 -2.39
CA PHE A 138 13.41 4.90 -3.14
C PHE A 138 13.46 6.00 -4.21
N ALA A 139 12.35 6.30 -4.86
CA ALA A 139 12.28 7.37 -5.85
C ALA A 139 12.44 8.75 -5.20
N SER A 140 11.79 8.97 -4.07
CA SER A 140 11.95 10.20 -3.27
C SER A 140 13.37 10.36 -2.72
N ALA A 141 14.09 9.25 -2.44
CA ALA A 141 15.49 9.30 -2.05
C ALA A 141 16.43 9.79 -3.17
N MET A 142 16.00 9.75 -4.43
CA MET A 142 16.76 10.32 -5.55
C MET A 142 16.58 11.83 -5.68
N VAL A 143 15.49 12.39 -5.13
CA VAL A 143 15.12 13.80 -5.25
C VAL A 143 15.44 14.57 -3.95
N CYS A 144 15.20 13.95 -2.80
CA CYS A 144 15.30 14.55 -1.50
C CYS A 144 16.54 14.06 -0.72
N PRO A 145 17.27 14.95 -0.02
CA PRO A 145 18.37 14.53 0.86
C PRO A 145 17.82 13.75 2.06
N ALA A 146 18.51 12.70 2.48
CA ALA A 146 18.14 11.88 3.63
C ALA A 146 18.59 12.52 4.96
N CYS A 147 18.14 13.73 5.25
CA CYS A 147 18.44 14.44 6.50
C CYS A 147 17.64 13.88 7.65
N ILE A 148 18.24 13.77 8.84
CA ILE A 148 17.54 13.32 10.05
C ILE A 148 16.50 14.40 10.43
N PRO A 149 15.20 14.03 10.58
CA PRO A 149 14.15 14.98 10.95
C PRO A 149 14.41 15.61 12.33
N ARG A 150 14.16 16.92 12.49
CA ARG A 150 14.28 17.62 13.77
C ARG A 150 12.92 17.97 14.35
N VAL A 151 12.78 17.79 15.67
CA VAL A 151 11.52 18.07 16.40
C VAL A 151 11.13 19.55 16.39
N ALA A 152 12.10 20.44 16.17
CA ALA A 152 11.94 21.88 16.37
C ALA A 152 11.26 22.65 15.23
N LEU A 153 10.87 21.99 14.13
CA LEU A 153 10.28 22.67 12.98
C LEU A 153 8.75 22.50 12.94
N PRO A 154 7.99 23.57 13.16
CA PRO A 154 6.53 23.52 13.10
C PRO A 154 5.98 23.23 11.69
N ILE A 155 6.84 23.32 10.66
CA ILE A 155 6.48 23.08 9.24
C ILE A 155 6.38 21.58 8.95
N THR A 156 7.04 20.73 9.73
CA THR A 156 7.07 19.27 9.54
C THR A 156 6.09 18.54 10.46
N GLY A 157 4.91 19.08 10.64
CA GLY A 157 3.88 18.59 11.57
C GLY A 157 3.34 17.17 11.33
N PHE A 158 3.99 16.37 10.50
CA PHE A 158 3.51 15.04 10.14
C PHE A 158 3.81 13.96 11.18
N CYS A 159 4.86 14.13 11.98
CA CYS A 159 5.12 13.23 13.09
C CYS A 159 5.26 14.03 14.38
N SER A 160 4.14 14.25 15.07
CA SER A 160 4.19 14.86 16.40
C SER A 160 4.99 13.98 17.35
N GLY A 161 5.62 14.56 18.39
CA GLY A 161 6.39 13.80 19.37
C GLY A 161 5.56 12.72 20.12
N THR A 162 4.24 12.76 20.00
CA THR A 162 3.27 11.80 20.56
C THR A 162 2.79 10.75 19.54
N ALA A 163 3.23 10.83 18.27
CA ALA A 163 2.83 9.87 17.23
C ALA A 163 3.40 8.48 17.48
N PHE A 164 2.75 7.47 16.90
CA PHE A 164 3.22 6.09 16.93
C PHE A 164 4.65 6.00 16.38
N LEU A 165 5.55 5.38 17.14
CA LEU A 165 6.97 5.23 16.79
C LEU A 165 7.74 6.58 16.61
N ALA A 166 7.25 7.70 17.15
CA ALA A 166 7.92 8.99 16.99
C ALA A 166 9.40 8.98 17.43
N LYS A 167 9.73 8.30 18.53
CA LYS A 167 11.13 8.15 18.97
C LYS A 167 11.99 7.49 17.89
N LEU A 168 11.47 6.45 17.22
CA LEU A 168 12.17 5.73 16.15
C LEU A 168 12.34 6.61 14.92
N TYR A 169 11.32 7.39 14.57
CA TYR A 169 11.36 8.34 13.45
C TYR A 169 12.49 9.36 13.59
N TYR A 170 12.68 9.92 14.79
CA TYR A 170 13.72 10.92 15.05
C TYR A 170 15.12 10.33 15.32
N THR A 171 15.23 9.05 15.71
CA THR A 171 16.54 8.42 15.98
C THR A 171 17.06 7.59 14.81
N HIS A 172 16.17 6.81 14.17
CA HIS A 172 16.49 5.89 13.08
C HIS A 172 15.41 5.95 11.99
N PRO A 173 15.36 7.03 11.20
CA PRO A 173 14.27 7.27 10.24
C PRO A 173 14.17 6.19 9.15
N TRP A 174 15.28 5.60 8.72
CA TRP A 174 15.27 4.48 7.77
C TRP A 174 14.57 3.24 8.34
N LEU A 175 14.82 2.92 9.61
CA LEU A 175 14.17 1.78 10.25
C LEU A 175 12.66 2.04 10.40
N HIS A 176 12.28 3.27 10.73
CA HIS A 176 10.89 3.68 10.77
C HIS A 176 10.21 3.50 9.40
N ALA A 177 10.84 3.95 8.30
CA ALA A 177 10.30 3.82 6.96
C ALA A 177 10.11 2.36 6.53
N ILE A 178 11.09 1.49 6.84
CA ILE A 178 10.98 0.05 6.56
C ILE A 178 9.82 -0.58 7.34
N ILE A 179 9.71 -0.28 8.64
CA ILE A 179 8.60 -0.78 9.47
C ILE A 179 7.26 -0.30 8.92
N TRP A 180 7.19 0.95 8.46
CA TRP A 180 5.98 1.51 7.86
C TRP A 180 5.58 0.74 6.59
N CYS A 181 6.52 0.44 5.68
CA CYS A 181 6.26 -0.38 4.51
C CYS A 181 5.73 -1.78 4.88
N VAL A 182 6.23 -2.38 5.95
CA VAL A 182 5.73 -3.67 6.45
C VAL A 182 4.31 -3.53 7.00
N ILE A 183 4.02 -2.47 7.74
CA ILE A 183 2.67 -2.17 8.25
C ILE A 183 1.69 -2.00 7.08
N GLU A 184 2.05 -1.27 6.04
CA GLU A 184 1.24 -1.09 4.83
C GLU A 184 0.96 -2.41 4.12
N PHE A 185 1.95 -3.31 4.04
CA PHE A 185 1.74 -4.66 3.52
C PHE A 185 0.67 -5.43 4.33
N PHE A 186 0.76 -5.41 5.65
CA PHE A 186 -0.21 -6.11 6.50
C PHE A 186 -1.60 -5.50 6.40
N TRP A 187 -1.72 -4.17 6.42
CA TRP A 187 -3.00 -3.50 6.27
C TRP A 187 -3.64 -3.77 4.91
N GLY A 188 -2.88 -3.70 3.82
CA GLY A 188 -3.34 -4.05 2.48
C GLY A 188 -3.83 -5.50 2.41
N GLY A 189 -3.08 -6.43 3.00
CA GLY A 189 -3.47 -7.84 3.09
C GLY A 189 -4.77 -8.06 3.89
N VAL A 190 -4.91 -7.40 5.03
CA VAL A 190 -6.15 -7.46 5.85
C VAL A 190 -7.34 -6.91 5.08
N ALA A 191 -7.19 -5.71 4.48
CA ALA A 191 -8.25 -5.08 3.69
C ALA A 191 -8.71 -5.98 2.53
N ALA A 192 -7.78 -6.57 1.77
CA ALA A 192 -8.10 -7.52 0.72
C ALA A 192 -8.84 -8.75 1.24
N SER A 193 -8.45 -9.27 2.42
CA SER A 193 -9.06 -10.46 3.03
C SER A 193 -10.51 -10.26 3.43
N LEU A 194 -10.93 -9.03 3.76
CA LEU A 194 -12.34 -8.71 4.05
C LEU A 194 -13.27 -9.04 2.87
N CYS A 195 -12.77 -8.93 1.64
CA CYS A 195 -13.53 -9.27 0.44
C CYS A 195 -13.94 -10.75 0.41
N ILE A 196 -13.13 -11.66 0.96
CA ILE A 196 -13.48 -13.10 1.02
C ILE A 196 -14.66 -13.33 1.96
N ILE A 197 -14.68 -12.64 3.11
CA ILE A 197 -15.74 -12.78 4.11
C ILE A 197 -17.09 -12.34 3.53
N VAL A 198 -17.09 -11.23 2.78
CA VAL A 198 -18.30 -10.65 2.20
C VAL A 198 -18.69 -11.31 0.87
N GLY A 199 -17.72 -11.88 0.14
CA GLY A 199 -17.91 -12.50 -1.17
C GLY A 199 -18.95 -13.63 -1.22
N HIS A 200 -19.29 -14.25 -0.07
CA HIS A 200 -20.36 -15.23 0.04
C HIS A 200 -21.78 -14.65 0.01
N LYS A 201 -21.93 -13.37 0.39
CA LYS A 201 -23.26 -12.74 0.59
C LYS A 201 -23.67 -11.80 -0.54
N VAL A 202 -22.71 -11.33 -1.34
CA VAL A 202 -22.92 -10.27 -2.33
C VAL A 202 -23.13 -10.86 -3.73
N LYS A 203 -24.11 -10.30 -4.47
CA LYS A 203 -24.49 -10.77 -5.82
C LYS A 203 -23.69 -10.13 -6.97
N HIS A 204 -22.88 -9.09 -6.71
CA HIS A 204 -22.16 -8.34 -7.74
C HIS A 204 -20.68 -8.22 -7.39
N ARG A 205 -19.82 -8.49 -8.37
CA ARG A 205 -18.36 -8.43 -8.25
C ARG A 205 -17.84 -7.07 -7.75
N PHE A 206 -18.44 -5.98 -8.23
CA PHE A 206 -18.03 -4.63 -7.85
C PHE A 206 -18.18 -4.38 -6.34
N PHE A 207 -19.30 -4.79 -5.74
CA PHE A 207 -19.51 -4.63 -4.30
C PHE A 207 -18.54 -5.46 -3.45
N VAL A 208 -18.09 -6.62 -3.97
CA VAL A 208 -17.07 -7.41 -3.27
C VAL A 208 -15.75 -6.67 -3.21
N THR A 209 -15.30 -6.06 -4.30
CA THR A 209 -14.04 -5.30 -4.33
C THR A 209 -14.15 -3.96 -3.61
N ALA A 210 -15.34 -3.37 -3.53
CA ALA A 210 -15.57 -2.13 -2.80
C ALA A 210 -15.78 -2.33 -1.28
N THR A 211 -15.89 -3.57 -0.81
CA THR A 211 -16.12 -3.89 0.62
C THR A 211 -15.15 -3.19 1.58
N PRO A 212 -13.84 -3.10 1.32
CA PRO A 212 -12.93 -2.44 2.25
C PRO A 212 -13.10 -0.93 2.34
N LEU A 213 -13.91 -0.31 1.45
CA LEU A 213 -14.25 1.11 1.47
C LEU A 213 -15.53 1.41 2.29
N LEU A 214 -16.36 0.38 2.51
CA LEU A 214 -17.63 0.46 3.24
C LEU A 214 -17.45 0.15 4.72
#